data_870fccc8ae72b794d0acd29f2815d44d
#
_entry.id   870fccc8ae72b794d0acd29f2815d44d
#
_cell.length_a   1.000
_cell.length_b   1.000
_cell.length_c   1.000
_cell.angle_alpha   90.00
_cell.angle_beta   90.00
_cell.angle_gamma   90.00
#
_symmetry.space_group_name_H-M   'P 1'
#
loop_
_entity.id
_entity.type
_entity.pdbx_description
1 polymer ?
#
loop_
_entity_poly.entity_id
_entity_poly.type
_entity_poly.pdbx_seq_one_letter_code
_entity_poly.pdbx_strand_id
1 'polypeptide(L)'
;MKKLNNKGYMLVEIILASVIAFGVAYFILDLVIKLKNKNDDLFVDTLARTDQAIITNTIMRDIYNKNTQFSCENILNNILVDGNKFKYNDTINDTIIIEVNKYTTIGTITCNDTSLNIPLTVKTTKKSYNISINTKDLSV
;
A
#
# COMPACT_ATOMS: atom_id res chain seq x y z
N MET A 1 10.80 -62.42 32.96
CA MET A 1 10.76 -60.97 32.59
C MET A 1 12.12 -60.62 31.98
N LYS A 2 12.15 -60.36 30.64
CA LYS A 2 13.37 -59.88 29.98
C LYS A 2 13.64 -58.44 30.41
N LYS A 3 14.79 -58.19 31.11
CA LYS A 3 15.28 -56.84 31.35
C LYS A 3 15.40 -56.14 29.99
N LEU A 4 14.54 -55.15 29.70
CA LEU A 4 14.71 -54.27 28.58
C LEU A 4 16.05 -53.53 28.75
N ASN A 5 16.91 -53.71 27.76
CA ASN A 5 18.25 -53.16 27.73
C ASN A 5 18.12 -51.64 27.73
N ASN A 6 18.60 -50.95 28.79
CA ASN A 6 18.52 -49.48 28.94
C ASN A 6 19.03 -48.68 27.73
N LYS A 7 19.90 -49.31 26.92
CA LYS A 7 20.39 -48.71 25.66
C LYS A 7 19.32 -48.55 24.58
N GLY A 8 18.33 -49.45 24.51
CA GLY A 8 17.24 -49.32 23.52
C GLY A 8 16.21 -48.25 23.90
N TYR A 9 16.00 -48.04 25.19
CA TYR A 9 15.11 -47.00 25.69
C TYR A 9 15.65 -45.60 25.40
N MET A 10 16.94 -45.40 25.63
CA MET A 10 17.64 -44.12 25.36
C MET A 10 17.63 -43.73 23.86
N LEU A 11 17.70 -44.69 22.96
CA LEU A 11 17.62 -44.44 21.51
C LEU A 11 16.24 -43.95 21.09
N VAL A 12 15.19 -44.58 21.62
CA VAL A 12 13.80 -44.15 21.34
C VAL A 12 13.51 -42.75 21.86
N GLU A 13 14.03 -42.43 23.04
CA GLU A 13 13.86 -41.10 23.64
C GLU A 13 14.55 -39.99 22.80
N ILE A 14 15.77 -40.27 22.30
CA ILE A 14 16.46 -39.32 21.41
C ILE A 14 15.71 -39.11 20.09
N ILE A 15 15.18 -40.20 19.50
CA ILE A 15 14.40 -40.09 18.25
C ILE A 15 13.13 -39.28 18.49
N LEU A 16 12.41 -39.56 19.58
CA LEU A 16 11.19 -38.83 19.92
C LEU A 16 11.46 -37.35 20.15
N ALA A 17 12.51 -37.03 20.91
CA ALA A 17 12.92 -35.65 21.16
C ALA A 17 13.31 -34.92 19.86
N SER A 18 14.01 -35.61 18.96
CA SER A 18 14.40 -35.00 17.67
C SER A 18 13.18 -34.73 16.77
N VAL A 19 12.21 -35.63 16.71
CA VAL A 19 10.96 -35.42 15.93
C VAL A 19 10.17 -34.23 16.46
N ILE A 20 10.06 -34.09 17.78
CA ILE A 20 9.39 -32.96 18.39
C ILE A 20 10.15 -31.67 18.08
N ALA A 21 11.48 -31.68 18.23
CA ALA A 21 12.31 -30.50 17.95
C ALA A 21 12.19 -30.03 16.48
N PHE A 22 12.20 -30.96 15.51
CA PHE A 22 12.00 -30.64 14.11
C PHE A 22 10.59 -30.11 13.83
N GLY A 23 9.56 -30.68 14.47
CA GLY A 23 8.18 -30.21 14.35
C GLY A 23 8.02 -28.76 14.83
N VAL A 24 8.61 -28.43 15.98
CA VAL A 24 8.59 -27.07 16.53
C VAL A 24 9.40 -26.10 15.64
N ALA A 25 10.56 -26.51 15.17
CA ALA A 25 11.37 -25.67 14.26
C ALA A 25 10.62 -25.36 12.95
N TYR A 26 9.98 -26.36 12.36
CA TYR A 26 9.16 -26.16 11.16
C TYR A 26 7.99 -25.19 11.39
N PHE A 27 7.30 -25.31 12.51
CA PHE A 27 6.20 -24.43 12.87
C PHE A 27 6.67 -22.97 13.04
N ILE A 28 7.81 -22.77 13.70
CA ILE A 28 8.39 -21.43 13.87
C ILE A 28 8.77 -20.82 12.51
N LEU A 29 9.39 -21.59 11.62
CA LEU A 29 9.75 -21.13 10.27
C LEU A 29 8.52 -20.72 9.46
N ASP A 30 7.44 -21.50 9.48
CA ASP A 30 6.19 -21.17 8.81
C ASP A 30 5.57 -19.87 9.35
N LEU A 31 5.58 -19.69 10.67
CA LEU A 31 5.14 -18.44 11.31
C LEU A 31 5.96 -17.23 10.87
N VAL A 32 7.28 -17.35 10.86
CA VAL A 32 8.18 -16.25 10.46
C VAL A 32 7.94 -15.85 9.02
N ILE A 33 7.78 -16.82 8.10
CA ILE A 33 7.48 -16.54 6.69
C ILE A 33 6.13 -15.83 6.54
N LYS A 34 5.10 -16.29 7.24
CA LYS A 34 3.76 -15.66 7.20
C LYS A 34 3.78 -14.24 7.74
N LEU A 35 4.49 -14.02 8.85
CA LEU A 35 4.63 -12.68 9.44
C LEU A 35 5.40 -11.73 8.51
N LYS A 36 6.47 -12.20 7.87
CA LYS A 36 7.23 -11.42 6.91
C LYS A 36 6.34 -10.98 5.74
N ASN A 37 5.63 -11.93 5.11
CA ASN A 37 4.76 -11.62 3.98
C ASN A 37 3.68 -10.60 4.36
N LYS A 38 3.06 -10.77 5.53
CA LYS A 38 2.06 -9.83 6.03
C LYS A 38 2.64 -8.44 6.30
N ASN A 39 3.87 -8.37 6.81
CA ASN A 39 4.54 -7.10 7.06
C ASN A 39 4.88 -6.39 5.75
N ASP A 40 5.33 -7.12 4.73
CA ASP A 40 5.62 -6.57 3.41
C ASP A 40 4.34 -6.01 2.75
N ASP A 41 3.20 -6.71 2.87
CA ASP A 41 1.91 -6.24 2.39
C ASP A 41 1.45 -4.96 3.11
N LEU A 42 1.59 -4.90 4.44
CA LEU A 42 1.24 -3.72 5.22
C LEU A 42 2.13 -2.53 4.89
N PHE A 43 3.42 -2.77 4.65
CA PHE A 43 4.34 -1.72 4.25
C PHE A 43 3.95 -1.10 2.91
N VAL A 44 3.63 -1.92 1.91
CA VAL A 44 3.21 -1.44 0.59
C VAL A 44 1.86 -0.71 0.65
N ASP A 45 0.91 -1.21 1.45
CA ASP A 45 -0.37 -0.54 1.70
C ASP A 45 -0.17 0.85 2.34
N THR A 46 0.75 0.95 3.30
CA THR A 46 1.07 2.22 3.97
C THR A 46 1.67 3.23 2.99
N LEU A 47 2.57 2.78 2.12
CA LEU A 47 3.15 3.64 1.08
C LEU A 47 2.07 4.16 0.13
N ALA A 48 1.14 3.31 -0.32
CA ALA A 48 0.04 3.73 -1.19
C ALA A 48 -0.89 4.76 -0.53
N ARG A 49 -1.16 4.63 0.76
CA ARG A 49 -1.92 5.63 1.53
C ARG A 49 -1.17 6.95 1.68
N THR A 50 0.16 6.89 1.81
CA THR A 50 0.99 8.10 1.85
C THR A 50 0.95 8.82 0.50
N ASP A 51 1.09 8.10 -0.61
CA ASP A 51 0.96 8.65 -1.95
C ASP A 51 -0.43 9.29 -2.15
N GLN A 52 -1.48 8.59 -1.72
CA GLN A 52 -2.85 9.12 -1.73
C GLN A 52 -2.95 10.46 -0.98
N ALA A 53 -2.41 10.53 0.23
CA ALA A 53 -2.46 11.73 1.04
C ALA A 53 -1.68 12.90 0.41
N ILE A 54 -0.49 12.62 -0.16
CA ILE A 54 0.33 13.64 -0.82
C ILE A 54 -0.39 14.21 -2.03
N ILE A 55 -0.93 13.36 -2.91
CA ILE A 55 -1.66 13.80 -4.11
C ILE A 55 -2.89 14.61 -3.71
N THR A 56 -3.68 14.11 -2.76
CA THR A 56 -4.87 14.80 -2.27
C THR A 56 -4.53 16.19 -1.73
N ASN A 57 -3.54 16.26 -0.84
CA ASN A 57 -3.15 17.52 -0.22
C ASN A 57 -2.60 18.52 -1.25
N THR A 58 -1.89 18.06 -2.28
CA THR A 58 -1.36 18.91 -3.34
C THR A 58 -2.50 19.55 -4.13
N ILE A 59 -3.46 18.78 -4.56
CA ILE A 59 -4.62 19.27 -5.33
C ILE A 59 -5.49 20.18 -4.46
N MET A 60 -5.79 19.77 -3.23
CA MET A 60 -6.63 20.56 -2.31
C MET A 60 -6.00 21.91 -1.99
N ARG A 61 -4.68 21.94 -1.75
CA ARG A 61 -3.95 23.18 -1.48
C ARG A 61 -4.02 24.16 -2.66
N ASP A 62 -3.89 23.66 -3.90
CA ASP A 62 -3.98 24.53 -5.08
C ASP A 62 -5.39 25.11 -5.24
N ILE A 63 -6.42 24.28 -5.08
CA ILE A 63 -7.82 24.71 -5.15
C ILE A 63 -8.11 25.77 -4.07
N TYR A 64 -7.66 25.55 -2.84
CA TYR A 64 -7.86 26.47 -1.72
C TYR A 64 -7.14 27.80 -1.92
N ASN A 65 -5.87 27.74 -2.34
CA ASN A 65 -5.06 28.96 -2.54
C ASN A 65 -5.57 29.85 -3.67
N LYS A 66 -6.19 29.27 -4.69
CA LYS A 66 -6.72 30.02 -5.82
C LYS A 66 -8.07 30.67 -5.55
N ASN A 67 -8.73 30.30 -4.46
CA ASN A 67 -10.13 30.70 -4.19
C ASN A 67 -11.03 30.49 -5.43
N THR A 68 -10.68 29.51 -6.27
CA THR A 68 -11.37 29.19 -7.52
C THR A 68 -12.44 28.15 -7.28
N GLN A 69 -13.56 28.30 -7.95
CA GLN A 69 -14.57 27.24 -7.96
C GLN A 69 -13.94 25.97 -8.57
N PHE A 70 -14.28 24.84 -7.98
CA PHE A 70 -13.89 23.54 -8.50
C PHE A 70 -14.37 23.43 -9.97
N SER A 71 -13.44 23.21 -10.87
CA SER A 71 -13.70 22.97 -12.28
C SER A 71 -12.93 21.75 -12.72
N CYS A 72 -13.65 20.72 -13.14
CA CYS A 72 -13.05 19.50 -13.67
C CYS A 72 -12.07 19.75 -14.81
N GLU A 73 -12.46 20.61 -15.74
CA GLU A 73 -11.65 20.91 -16.90
C GLU A 73 -10.31 21.54 -16.50
N ASN A 74 -10.35 22.50 -15.61
CA ASN A 74 -9.14 23.17 -15.13
C ASN A 74 -8.22 22.22 -14.36
N ILE A 75 -8.78 21.34 -13.55
CA ILE A 75 -8.00 20.37 -12.76
C ILE A 75 -7.39 19.31 -13.66
N LEU A 76 -8.17 18.74 -14.59
CA LEU A 76 -7.69 17.72 -15.51
C LEU A 76 -6.60 18.22 -16.44
N ASN A 77 -6.70 19.46 -16.92
CA ASN A 77 -5.69 20.08 -17.76
C ASN A 77 -4.35 20.29 -17.01
N ASN A 78 -4.39 20.38 -15.70
CA ASN A 78 -3.21 20.53 -14.86
C ASN A 78 -2.61 19.18 -14.41
N ILE A 79 -3.26 18.05 -14.69
CA ILE A 79 -2.78 16.72 -14.30
C ILE A 79 -2.19 16.02 -15.51
N LEU A 80 -0.96 15.54 -15.39
CA LEU A 80 -0.32 14.65 -16.34
C LEU A 80 0.20 13.41 -15.61
N VAL A 81 -0.19 12.22 -16.05
CA VAL A 81 0.32 10.95 -15.52
C VAL A 81 1.29 10.34 -16.53
N ASP A 82 2.52 10.11 -16.08
CA ASP A 82 3.59 9.51 -16.88
C ASP A 82 4.19 8.33 -16.10
N GLY A 83 3.69 7.14 -16.37
CA GLY A 83 4.05 5.93 -15.65
C GLY A 83 3.67 5.97 -14.18
N ASN A 84 4.68 6.09 -13.29
CA ASN A 84 4.49 6.25 -11.85
C ASN A 84 4.63 7.70 -11.37
N LYS A 85 4.75 8.65 -12.30
CA LYS A 85 4.88 10.07 -11.97
C LYS A 85 3.55 10.76 -12.16
N PHE A 86 3.05 11.34 -11.08
CA PHE A 86 1.93 12.25 -11.08
C PHE A 86 2.48 13.67 -11.16
N LYS A 87 2.22 14.34 -12.25
CA LYS A 87 2.64 15.74 -12.46
C LYS A 87 1.41 16.62 -12.30
N TYR A 88 1.52 17.61 -11.46
CA TYR A 88 0.49 18.62 -11.26
C TYR A 88 1.06 19.99 -11.55
N ASN A 89 0.47 20.71 -12.51
CA ASN A 89 0.87 22.08 -12.82
C ASN A 89 0.18 23.03 -11.85
N ASP A 90 0.90 23.42 -10.82
CA ASP A 90 0.48 24.49 -9.92
C ASP A 90 0.80 25.83 -10.59
N THR A 91 -0.20 26.70 -10.71
CA THR A 91 -0.02 28.01 -11.36
C THR A 91 0.86 28.99 -10.57
N ILE A 92 1.14 28.68 -9.29
CA ILE A 92 1.93 29.55 -8.42
C ILE A 92 3.38 29.07 -8.28
N ASN A 93 3.62 27.75 -8.31
CA ASN A 93 4.89 27.15 -7.89
C ASN A 93 5.54 26.23 -8.94
N ASP A 94 5.24 26.37 -10.21
CA ASP A 94 5.70 25.44 -11.25
C ASP A 94 5.12 24.02 -11.14
N THR A 95 5.60 23.15 -12.02
CA THR A 95 5.13 21.77 -12.08
C THR A 95 5.57 20.97 -10.84
N ILE A 96 4.62 20.57 -10.01
CA ILE A 96 4.88 19.68 -8.89
C ILE A 96 4.88 18.23 -9.42
N ILE A 97 6.00 17.55 -9.24
CA ILE A 97 6.14 16.14 -9.64
C ILE A 97 6.09 15.29 -8.38
N ILE A 98 5.09 14.44 -8.29
CA ILE A 98 4.95 13.44 -7.22
C ILE A 98 5.28 12.08 -7.82
N GLU A 99 6.37 11.48 -7.37
CA GLU A 99 6.73 10.13 -7.79
C GLU A 99 6.01 9.13 -6.88
N VAL A 100 5.00 8.49 -7.45
CA VAL A 100 4.24 7.45 -6.75
C VAL A 100 5.13 6.23 -6.58
N ASN A 101 5.01 5.55 -5.46
CA ASN A 101 5.75 4.36 -5.11
C ASN A 101 5.70 3.33 -6.26
N LYS A 102 6.83 2.66 -6.51
CA LYS A 102 6.99 1.64 -7.57
C LYS A 102 5.97 0.48 -7.50
N TYR A 103 5.36 0.24 -6.35
CA TYR A 103 4.35 -0.80 -6.14
C TYR A 103 2.93 -0.31 -6.43
N THR A 104 2.73 0.99 -6.66
CA THR A 104 1.44 1.61 -6.92
C THR A 104 1.33 2.02 -8.39
N THR A 105 0.17 1.85 -8.97
CA THR A 105 -0.17 2.37 -10.30
C THR A 105 -1.31 3.34 -10.19
N ILE A 106 -1.25 4.41 -10.98
CA ILE A 106 -2.33 5.38 -11.11
C ILE A 106 -3.25 4.88 -12.23
N GLY A 107 -4.53 4.74 -11.94
CA GLY A 107 -5.52 4.35 -12.93
C GLY A 107 -6.08 5.55 -13.70
N THR A 108 -7.13 5.32 -14.47
CA THR A 108 -7.79 6.37 -15.25
C THR A 108 -8.46 7.38 -14.34
N ILE A 109 -8.05 8.65 -14.47
CA ILE A 109 -8.62 9.75 -13.71
C ILE A 109 -9.98 10.09 -14.30
N THR A 110 -10.98 10.17 -13.45
CA THR A 110 -12.34 10.57 -13.84
C THR A 110 -12.77 11.80 -13.02
N CYS A 111 -13.43 12.72 -13.69
CA CYS A 111 -13.95 13.91 -13.04
C CYS A 111 -15.39 14.15 -13.49
N ASN A 112 -16.25 14.46 -12.54
CA ASN A 112 -17.62 14.89 -12.74
C ASN A 112 -17.76 16.30 -12.15
N ASP A 113 -18.86 16.98 -12.45
CA ASP A 113 -19.11 18.37 -11.97
C ASP A 113 -18.98 18.54 -10.46
N THR A 114 -19.09 17.45 -9.70
CA THR A 114 -19.07 17.46 -8.24
C THR A 114 -17.91 16.70 -7.61
N SER A 115 -17.16 15.91 -8.38
CA SER A 115 -16.10 15.07 -7.80
C SER A 115 -14.99 14.72 -8.78
N LEU A 116 -13.75 14.72 -8.27
CA LEU A 116 -12.57 14.18 -8.94
C LEU A 116 -12.20 12.85 -8.31
N ASN A 117 -12.03 11.82 -9.12
CA ASN A 117 -11.61 10.50 -8.68
C ASN A 117 -10.30 10.08 -9.35
N ILE A 118 -9.31 9.75 -8.53
CA ILE A 118 -8.01 9.23 -8.97
C ILE A 118 -7.80 7.87 -8.32
N PRO A 119 -7.95 6.77 -9.05
CA PRO A 119 -7.74 5.43 -8.51
C PRO A 119 -6.25 5.10 -8.44
N LEU A 120 -5.81 4.67 -7.26
CA LEU A 120 -4.48 4.12 -7.00
C LEU A 120 -4.61 2.62 -6.76
N THR A 121 -3.88 1.79 -7.50
CA THR A 121 -3.92 0.34 -7.34
C THR A 121 -2.56 -0.19 -6.92
N VAL A 122 -2.53 -0.95 -5.84
CA VAL A 122 -1.34 -1.64 -5.36
C VAL A 122 -1.13 -2.93 -6.14
N LYS A 123 0.01 -3.07 -6.80
CA LYS A 123 0.31 -4.21 -7.70
C LYS A 123 0.35 -5.55 -6.99
N THR A 124 0.87 -5.58 -5.76
CA THR A 124 1.09 -6.81 -4.98
C THR A 124 -0.19 -7.33 -4.35
N THR A 125 -0.93 -6.45 -3.66
CA THR A 125 -2.16 -6.82 -2.94
C THR A 125 -3.42 -6.67 -3.79
N LYS A 126 -3.33 -6.05 -4.98
CA LYS A 126 -4.44 -5.67 -5.86
C LYS A 126 -5.51 -4.82 -5.17
N LYS A 127 -5.17 -4.21 -4.04
CA LYS A 127 -6.04 -3.26 -3.36
C LYS A 127 -6.07 -1.95 -4.12
N SER A 128 -7.24 -1.35 -4.18
CA SER A 128 -7.46 -0.04 -4.79
C SER A 128 -7.76 0.99 -3.72
N TYR A 129 -7.10 2.13 -3.82
CA TYR A 129 -7.32 3.31 -3.00
C TYR A 129 -7.80 4.43 -3.91
N ASN A 130 -9.00 4.94 -3.69
CA ASN A 130 -9.53 6.03 -4.47
C ASN A 130 -9.27 7.35 -3.77
N ILE A 131 -8.69 8.30 -4.49
CA ILE A 131 -8.70 9.71 -4.10
C ILE A 131 -10.02 10.26 -4.62
N SER A 132 -10.90 10.69 -3.72
CA SER A 132 -12.14 11.35 -4.08
C SER A 132 -12.16 12.73 -3.46
N ILE A 133 -12.16 13.76 -4.30
CA ILE A 133 -12.26 15.16 -3.90
C ILE A 133 -13.63 15.66 -4.34
N ASN A 134 -14.48 16.01 -3.39
CA ASN A 134 -15.83 16.51 -3.66
C ASN A 134 -15.88 18.05 -3.56
N THR A 135 -16.72 18.68 -4.39
CA THR A 135 -16.95 20.11 -4.31
C THR A 135 -17.49 20.56 -2.96
N LYS A 136 -18.20 19.70 -2.25
CA LYS A 136 -18.74 19.98 -0.90
C LYS A 136 -17.65 20.16 0.15
N ASP A 137 -16.50 19.52 -0.05
CA ASP A 137 -15.35 19.60 0.87
C ASP A 137 -14.60 20.95 0.70
N LEU A 138 -14.94 21.72 -0.32
CA LEU A 138 -14.30 22.97 -0.70
C LEU A 138 -15.17 24.22 -0.40
N SER A 139 -16.41 24.04 0.03
CA SER A 139 -17.27 25.13 0.46
C SER A 139 -16.97 25.49 1.92
N VAL A 140 -16.16 26.50 2.14
CA VAL A 140 -16.05 27.23 3.41
C VAL A 140 -16.96 28.43 3.34
#